data_ae8002ba1cdc6ab4ac88b9c0f96d4e59
#
_entry.id   ae8002ba1cdc6ab4ac88b9c0f96d4e59
#
_cell.length_a   1.000
_cell.length_b   1.000
_cell.length_c   1.000
_cell.angle_alpha   90.00
_cell.angle_beta   90.00
_cell.angle_gamma   90.00
#
_symmetry.space_group_name_H-M   'P 1'
#
loop_
_entity.id
_entity.type
_entity.pdbx_description
1 polymer ?
#
loop_
_entity_poly.entity_id
_entity_poly.type
_entity_poly.pdbx_seq_one_letter_code
_entity_poly.pdbx_strand_id
1 'polypeptide(L)'
;MKRWTTLLIVICMLGITIPAMGAMSISKMRQNTRFLTDRMAYELKLTPRQYNDVYEVNYDFINNVRYLMDDVVRGYDYALERYYDFLDVRNDDLRWILSSAQYRRFMRAEHFYRPIYAHENKWHFRIYLVYNNVNFFYYGKPHHYASYCGGHYRTHFNNVSYYKTHYRDHYRHDVYDGHYRIRHDRMTYDMHRRRDFNIAVRPPQKEHHRPATPPQTRPNRPQIHPDRPSG
;
A
#
# COMPACT_ATOMS: atom_id res chain seq x y z
N MET A 1 17.97 -31.16 48.66
CA MET A 1 17.33 -31.35 47.33
C MET A 1 16.24 -30.33 47.00
N LYS A 2 16.28 -29.09 47.56
CA LYS A 2 15.22 -28.06 47.31
C LYS A 2 15.69 -26.81 46.57
N ARG A 3 16.92 -26.78 46.06
CA ARG A 3 17.47 -25.58 45.36
C ARG A 3 17.57 -25.68 43.85
N TRP A 4 17.29 -26.82 43.26
CA TRP A 4 17.37 -27.04 41.80
C TRP A 4 16.04 -26.87 41.05
N THR A 5 14.92 -26.94 41.76
CA THR A 5 13.58 -26.76 41.15
C THR A 5 13.20 -25.30 40.93
N THR A 6 13.81 -24.36 41.67
CA THR A 6 13.58 -22.92 41.50
C THR A 6 14.33 -22.32 40.31
N LEU A 7 15.43 -22.93 39.86
CA LEU A 7 16.20 -22.44 38.72
C LEU A 7 15.54 -22.77 37.35
N LEU A 8 14.75 -23.85 37.28
CA LEU A 8 14.07 -24.27 36.07
C LEU A 8 12.80 -23.44 35.75
N ILE A 9 12.20 -22.83 36.77
CA ILE A 9 10.98 -22.01 36.57
C ILE A 9 11.33 -20.58 36.11
N VAL A 10 12.53 -20.08 36.40
CA VAL A 10 12.96 -18.73 35.96
C VAL A 10 13.37 -18.70 34.49
N ILE A 11 13.79 -19.82 33.91
CA ILE A 11 14.20 -19.88 32.49
C ILE A 11 13.01 -19.93 31.54
N CYS A 12 11.83 -20.34 32.00
CA CYS A 12 10.61 -20.35 31.16
C CYS A 12 9.91 -18.99 31.05
N MET A 13 10.34 -17.97 31.78
CA MET A 13 9.72 -16.63 31.75
C MET A 13 10.47 -15.61 30.90
N LEU A 14 11.58 -15.99 30.26
CA LEU A 14 12.13 -15.23 29.16
C LEU A 14 11.37 -15.59 27.88
N GLY A 15 10.08 -15.30 27.89
CA GLY A 15 9.29 -15.24 26.67
C GLY A 15 10.00 -14.28 25.73
N ILE A 16 10.62 -14.83 24.66
CA ILE A 16 11.07 -14.04 23.52
C ILE A 16 9.81 -13.37 23.00
N THR A 17 9.54 -12.17 23.47
CA THR A 17 8.57 -11.29 22.82
C THR A 17 9.19 -10.95 21.48
N ILE A 18 8.91 -11.78 20.46
CA ILE A 18 9.11 -11.40 19.08
C ILE A 18 8.27 -10.12 18.94
N PRO A 19 8.86 -8.94 18.71
CA PRO A 19 8.06 -7.76 18.46
C PRO A 19 7.22 -8.12 17.23
N ALA A 20 5.91 -8.28 17.42
CA ALA A 20 4.98 -8.31 16.30
C ALA A 20 5.24 -7.00 15.56
N MET A 21 5.87 -7.05 14.38
CA MET A 21 5.99 -5.91 13.50
C MET A 21 4.57 -5.60 13.03
N GLY A 22 3.84 -4.88 13.88
CA GLY A 22 2.46 -4.54 13.64
C GLY A 22 2.35 -3.53 12.52
N ALA A 23 1.32 -3.64 11.71
CA ALA A 23 0.97 -2.64 10.72
C ALA A 23 0.97 -1.24 11.34
N MET A 24 1.48 -0.25 10.60
CA MET A 24 1.52 1.14 11.06
C MET A 24 0.16 1.61 11.58
N SER A 25 0.12 2.24 12.76
CA SER A 25 -1.12 2.75 13.34
C SER A 25 -1.81 3.79 12.44
N ILE A 26 -3.12 3.92 12.55
CA ILE A 26 -3.92 4.89 11.77
C ILE A 26 -3.43 6.32 12.02
N SER A 27 -3.10 6.67 13.25
CA SER A 27 -2.58 8.00 13.59
C SER A 27 -1.26 8.28 12.87
N LYS A 28 -0.32 7.35 12.91
CA LYS A 28 0.97 7.46 12.21
C LYS A 28 0.79 7.48 10.69
N MET A 29 -0.10 6.68 10.17
CA MET A 29 -0.46 6.68 8.76
C MET A 29 -0.97 8.06 8.31
N ARG A 30 -1.94 8.65 9.02
CA ARG A 30 -2.46 9.99 8.73
C ARG A 30 -1.38 11.06 8.79
N GLN A 31 -0.48 10.98 9.78
CA GLN A 31 0.64 11.89 9.91
C GLN A 31 1.59 11.81 8.70
N ASN A 32 1.98 10.60 8.30
CA ASN A 32 2.85 10.39 7.14
C ASN A 32 2.16 10.84 5.83
N THR A 33 0.87 10.52 5.68
CA THR A 33 0.06 10.99 4.54
C THR A 33 0.04 12.51 4.45
N ARG A 34 -0.25 13.18 5.56
CA ARG A 34 -0.25 14.64 5.62
C ARG A 34 1.12 15.21 5.29
N PHE A 35 2.19 14.65 5.83
CA PHE A 35 3.54 15.13 5.59
C PHE A 35 3.93 15.03 4.12
N LEU A 36 3.69 13.88 3.50
CA LEU A 36 3.91 13.67 2.06
C LEU A 36 3.09 14.67 1.23
N THR A 37 1.81 14.81 1.53
CA THR A 37 0.90 15.69 0.78
C THR A 37 1.27 17.17 0.93
N ASP A 38 1.66 17.61 2.12
CA ASP A 38 2.11 18.98 2.39
C ASP A 38 3.33 19.35 1.54
N ARG A 39 4.31 18.45 1.43
CA ARG A 39 5.49 18.65 0.58
C ARG A 39 5.15 18.64 -0.90
N MET A 40 4.26 17.74 -1.33
CA MET A 40 3.74 17.77 -2.70
C MET A 40 3.04 19.09 -3.00
N ALA A 41 2.21 19.59 -2.08
CA ALA A 41 1.51 20.86 -2.26
C ALA A 41 2.48 22.04 -2.41
N TYR A 42 3.52 22.07 -1.61
CA TYR A 42 4.55 23.10 -1.65
C TYR A 42 5.34 23.08 -2.97
N GLU A 43 5.91 21.93 -3.34
CA GLU A 43 6.76 21.81 -4.52
C GLU A 43 5.97 21.91 -5.84
N LEU A 44 4.78 21.30 -5.88
CA LEU A 44 3.97 21.26 -7.09
C LEU A 44 3.05 22.48 -7.23
N LYS A 45 2.99 23.36 -6.22
CA LYS A 45 2.11 24.54 -6.18
C LYS A 45 0.62 24.12 -6.36
N LEU A 46 0.18 23.20 -5.50
CA LEU A 46 -1.19 22.71 -5.56
C LEU A 46 -2.18 23.80 -5.13
N THR A 47 -3.34 23.82 -5.76
CA THR A 47 -4.50 24.60 -5.28
C THR A 47 -5.07 23.98 -4.00
N PRO A 48 -5.85 24.71 -3.20
CA PRO A 48 -6.49 24.14 -2.00
C PRO A 48 -7.35 22.91 -2.28
N ARG A 49 -8.05 22.87 -3.41
CA ARG A 49 -8.81 21.69 -3.85
C ARG A 49 -7.89 20.51 -4.15
N GLN A 50 -6.88 20.72 -4.98
CA GLN A 50 -5.90 19.69 -5.30
C GLN A 50 -5.20 19.15 -4.04
N TYR A 51 -4.90 20.01 -3.07
CA TYR A 51 -4.29 19.60 -1.80
C TYR A 51 -5.15 18.59 -1.03
N ASN A 52 -6.46 18.83 -0.94
CA ASN A 52 -7.38 17.91 -0.30
C ASN A 52 -7.48 16.58 -1.06
N ASP A 53 -7.65 16.63 -2.38
CA ASP A 53 -7.81 15.43 -3.20
C ASP A 53 -6.51 14.62 -3.25
N VAL A 54 -5.34 15.25 -3.31
CA VAL A 54 -4.03 14.57 -3.21
C VAL A 54 -3.82 13.92 -1.84
N TYR A 55 -4.36 14.53 -0.76
CA TYR A 55 -4.34 13.89 0.55
C TYR A 55 -5.13 12.59 0.55
N GLU A 56 -6.32 12.56 -0.03
CA GLU A 56 -7.17 11.39 -0.11
C GLU A 56 -6.50 10.26 -0.91
N VAL A 57 -5.93 10.58 -2.08
CA VAL A 57 -5.18 9.61 -2.90
C VAL A 57 -3.98 9.03 -2.15
N ASN A 58 -3.21 9.87 -1.47
CA ASN A 58 -2.07 9.41 -0.66
C ASN A 58 -2.54 8.57 0.54
N TYR A 59 -3.67 8.94 1.17
CA TYR A 59 -4.27 8.17 2.26
C TYR A 59 -4.63 6.76 1.79
N ASP A 60 -5.34 6.64 0.68
CA ASP A 60 -5.78 5.36 0.13
C ASP A 60 -4.60 4.46 -0.18
N PHE A 61 -3.57 5.01 -0.83
CA PHE A 61 -2.34 4.28 -1.10
C PHE A 61 -1.67 3.77 0.19
N ILE A 62 -1.38 4.67 1.14
CA ILE A 62 -0.65 4.29 2.36
C ILE A 62 -1.48 3.33 3.21
N ASN A 63 -2.81 3.51 3.28
CA ASN A 63 -3.69 2.61 4.00
C ASN A 63 -3.68 1.19 3.42
N ASN A 64 -3.66 1.06 2.09
CA ASN A 64 -3.62 -0.25 1.43
C ASN A 64 -2.26 -0.93 1.58
N VAL A 65 -1.14 -0.19 1.46
CA VAL A 65 0.19 -0.80 1.49
C VAL A 65 0.70 -1.09 2.91
N ARG A 66 0.26 -0.38 3.94
CA ARG A 66 0.79 -0.53 5.31
C ARG A 66 0.73 -1.96 5.87
N TYR A 67 -0.17 -2.79 5.37
CA TYR A 67 -0.31 -4.19 5.77
C TYR A 67 0.57 -5.15 4.95
N LEU A 68 1.11 -4.68 3.82
CA LEU A 68 1.93 -5.47 2.92
C LEU A 68 3.43 -5.27 3.14
N MET A 69 3.82 -4.15 3.76
CA MET A 69 5.20 -3.67 3.68
C MET A 69 6.21 -4.60 4.35
N ASP A 70 5.82 -5.31 5.40
CA ASP A 70 6.71 -6.29 6.02
C ASP A 70 7.00 -7.46 5.08
N ASP A 71 6.00 -7.90 4.31
CA ASP A 71 6.16 -8.96 3.31
C ASP A 71 6.90 -8.46 2.06
N VAL A 72 6.70 -7.20 1.68
CA VAL A 72 7.49 -6.54 0.61
C VAL A 72 8.97 -6.53 0.97
N VAL A 73 9.31 -6.13 2.20
CA VAL A 73 10.70 -6.09 2.67
C VAL A 73 11.33 -7.49 2.72
N ARG A 74 10.54 -8.50 3.06
CA ARG A 74 10.97 -9.92 3.02
C ARG A 74 11.12 -10.47 1.60
N GLY A 75 10.67 -9.73 0.58
CA GLY A 75 10.81 -10.08 -0.83
C GLY A 75 9.77 -11.08 -1.33
N TYR A 76 8.62 -11.17 -0.71
CA TYR A 76 7.53 -12.01 -1.22
C TYR A 76 6.94 -11.42 -2.50
N ASP A 77 6.94 -12.20 -3.58
CA ASP A 77 6.53 -11.75 -4.91
C ASP A 77 5.09 -11.22 -4.93
N TYR A 78 4.16 -11.91 -4.27
CA TYR A 78 2.77 -11.46 -4.17
C TYR A 78 2.61 -10.07 -3.53
N ALA A 79 3.42 -9.78 -2.50
CA ALA A 79 3.37 -8.51 -1.80
C ALA A 79 3.97 -7.38 -2.64
N LEU A 80 5.06 -7.69 -3.36
CA LEU A 80 5.68 -6.77 -4.31
C LEU A 80 4.73 -6.39 -5.45
N GLU A 81 4.09 -7.39 -6.08
CA GLU A 81 3.10 -7.16 -7.13
C GLU A 81 1.96 -6.28 -6.62
N ARG A 82 1.44 -6.60 -5.45
CA ARG A 82 0.34 -5.86 -4.84
C ARG A 82 0.73 -4.41 -4.49
N TYR A 83 1.96 -4.21 -3.97
CA TYR A 83 2.48 -2.88 -3.70
C TYR A 83 2.51 -2.02 -4.97
N TYR A 84 3.03 -2.55 -6.05
CA TYR A 84 3.12 -1.82 -7.31
C TYR A 84 1.76 -1.62 -7.97
N ASP A 85 0.82 -2.54 -7.84
CA ASP A 85 -0.57 -2.33 -8.26
C ASP A 85 -1.18 -1.10 -7.53
N PHE A 86 -0.98 -0.98 -6.22
CA PHE A 86 -1.44 0.18 -5.46
C PHE A 86 -0.70 1.47 -5.84
N LEU A 87 0.60 1.38 -6.14
CA LEU A 87 1.38 2.52 -6.59
C LEU A 87 0.88 3.03 -7.96
N ASP A 88 0.57 2.12 -8.87
CA ASP A 88 0.00 2.44 -10.18
C ASP A 88 -1.36 3.13 -10.06
N VAL A 89 -2.24 2.59 -9.24
CA VAL A 89 -3.55 3.19 -8.97
C VAL A 89 -3.38 4.60 -8.43
N ARG A 90 -2.50 4.80 -7.44
CA ARG A 90 -2.19 6.12 -6.88
C ARG A 90 -1.69 7.10 -7.94
N ASN A 91 -0.72 6.70 -8.73
CA ASN A 91 -0.09 7.58 -9.70
C ASN A 91 -1.05 7.93 -10.86
N ASP A 92 -1.93 6.99 -11.23
CA ASP A 92 -3.00 7.25 -12.19
C ASP A 92 -4.08 8.21 -11.62
N ASP A 93 -4.45 8.09 -10.35
CA ASP A 93 -5.37 9.04 -9.71
C ASP A 93 -4.78 10.44 -9.62
N LEU A 94 -3.49 10.55 -9.24
CA LEU A 94 -2.76 11.82 -9.22
C LEU A 94 -2.67 12.47 -10.61
N ARG A 95 -2.58 11.68 -11.67
CA ARG A 95 -2.61 12.18 -13.05
C ARG A 95 -3.84 13.03 -13.34
N TRP A 96 -5.01 12.62 -12.86
CA TRP A 96 -6.24 13.37 -13.08
C TRP A 96 -6.29 14.69 -12.31
N ILE A 97 -5.76 14.71 -11.09
CA ILE A 97 -5.78 15.87 -10.19
C ILE A 97 -4.75 16.93 -10.61
N LEU A 98 -3.55 16.50 -11.03
CA LEU A 98 -2.43 17.38 -11.31
C LEU A 98 -2.50 17.93 -12.73
N SER A 99 -2.16 19.21 -12.94
CA SER A 99 -1.95 19.77 -14.27
C SER A 99 -0.74 19.13 -14.95
N SER A 100 -0.64 19.23 -16.27
CA SER A 100 0.49 18.67 -17.04
C SER A 100 1.86 19.13 -16.51
N ALA A 101 1.97 20.40 -16.09
CA ALA A 101 3.21 20.95 -15.53
C ALA A 101 3.48 20.38 -14.13
N GLN A 102 2.46 20.27 -13.28
CA GLN A 102 2.57 19.68 -11.94
C GLN A 102 2.93 18.18 -12.05
N TYR A 103 2.29 17.46 -12.97
CA TYR A 103 2.53 16.04 -13.17
C TYR A 103 3.96 15.77 -13.66
N ARG A 104 4.48 16.56 -14.59
CA ARG A 104 5.89 16.45 -15.01
C ARG A 104 6.87 16.70 -13.85
N ARG A 105 6.57 17.64 -12.94
CA ARG A 105 7.39 17.84 -11.73
C ARG A 105 7.27 16.66 -10.78
N PHE A 106 6.07 16.16 -10.56
CA PHE A 106 5.81 14.96 -9.77
C PHE A 106 6.64 13.77 -10.25
N MET A 107 6.66 13.49 -11.55
CA MET A 107 7.42 12.39 -12.15
C MET A 107 8.93 12.55 -12.05
N ARG A 108 9.45 13.76 -11.86
CA ARG A 108 10.88 14.01 -11.64
C ARG A 108 11.30 13.87 -10.18
N ALA A 109 10.38 13.93 -9.25
CA ALA A 109 10.62 13.87 -7.82
C ALA A 109 10.39 12.45 -7.30
N GLU A 110 11.45 11.64 -7.26
CA GLU A 110 11.36 10.23 -6.86
C GLU A 110 10.65 10.03 -5.52
N HIS A 111 10.90 10.92 -4.57
CA HIS A 111 10.27 10.91 -3.25
C HIS A 111 8.76 11.15 -3.29
N PHE A 112 8.20 11.59 -4.41
CA PHE A 112 6.76 11.73 -4.62
C PHE A 112 6.17 10.55 -5.38
N TYR A 113 6.74 10.17 -6.52
CA TYR A 113 6.14 9.13 -7.36
C TYR A 113 6.47 7.70 -6.92
N ARG A 114 7.55 7.50 -6.16
CA ARG A 114 7.96 6.24 -5.53
C ARG A 114 8.25 6.48 -4.05
N PRO A 115 7.20 6.70 -3.23
CA PRO A 115 7.35 7.30 -1.92
C PRO A 115 7.95 6.37 -0.86
N ILE A 116 8.04 5.05 -1.11
CA ILE A 116 8.50 4.06 -0.14
C ILE A 116 9.74 3.33 -0.67
N TYR A 117 10.67 3.01 0.24
CA TYR A 117 11.85 2.20 -0.02
C TYR A 117 12.19 1.35 1.20
N ALA A 118 13.00 0.30 1.01
CA ALA A 118 13.55 -0.51 2.10
C ALA A 118 15.02 -0.18 2.36
N HIS A 119 15.37 -0.15 3.64
CA HIS A 119 16.74 -0.04 4.13
C HIS A 119 16.86 -0.82 5.44
N GLU A 120 17.91 -1.62 5.60
CA GLU A 120 18.17 -2.44 6.79
C GLU A 120 16.96 -3.30 7.24
N ASN A 121 16.34 -3.98 6.28
CA ASN A 121 15.15 -4.81 6.48
C ASN A 121 13.93 -4.07 7.08
N LYS A 122 13.89 -2.74 6.92
CA LYS A 122 12.76 -1.89 7.30
C LYS A 122 12.33 -1.06 6.10
N TRP A 123 11.07 -0.70 6.08
CA TRP A 123 10.54 0.20 5.07
C TRP A 123 10.41 1.63 5.59
N HIS A 124 10.64 2.59 4.72
CA HIS A 124 10.72 4.00 5.02
C HIS A 124 10.05 4.85 3.95
N PHE A 125 9.59 6.03 4.31
CA PHE A 125 9.15 7.03 3.34
C PHE A 125 10.33 7.85 2.82
N ARG A 126 10.53 7.90 1.49
CA ARG A 126 11.59 8.68 0.84
C ARG A 126 11.54 10.17 1.15
N ILE A 127 10.34 10.70 1.40
CA ILE A 127 10.16 12.11 1.72
C ILE A 127 11.02 12.58 2.90
N TYR A 128 11.32 11.69 3.85
CA TYR A 128 12.16 11.99 5.01
C TYR A 128 13.66 12.04 4.70
N LEU A 129 14.09 11.55 3.53
CA LEU A 129 15.46 11.74 3.04
C LEU A 129 15.70 13.18 2.54
N VAL A 130 14.63 13.84 2.11
CA VAL A 130 14.68 15.21 1.54
C VAL A 130 14.30 16.25 2.59
N TYR A 131 13.35 15.92 3.45
CA TYR A 131 12.80 16.81 4.46
C TYR A 131 12.97 16.21 5.87
N ASN A 132 13.99 16.63 6.57
CA ASN A 132 14.33 16.12 7.90
C ASN A 132 13.52 16.75 9.05
N ASN A 133 12.96 17.97 8.87
CA ASN A 133 12.10 18.59 9.87
C ASN A 133 10.66 18.06 9.76
N VAL A 134 10.37 16.99 10.49
CA VAL A 134 9.07 16.29 10.47
C VAL A 134 7.93 17.05 11.16
N ASN A 135 8.26 18.06 11.95
CA ASN A 135 7.28 18.85 12.71
C ASN A 135 6.84 20.12 11.99
N PHE A 136 7.53 20.48 10.91
CA PHE A 136 7.18 21.65 10.14
C PHE A 136 6.18 21.30 9.04
N PHE A 137 5.18 22.16 8.81
CA PHE A 137 4.19 22.05 7.74
C PHE A 137 4.02 23.43 7.09
N TYR A 138 3.95 23.44 5.76
CA TYR A 138 3.71 24.66 4.98
C TYR A 138 2.23 25.06 5.01
N TYR A 139 1.33 24.07 5.14
CA TYR A 139 -0.11 24.26 5.08
C TYR A 139 -0.83 23.69 6.30
N GLY A 140 -2.03 24.18 6.54
CA GLY A 140 -2.93 23.62 7.52
C GLY A 140 -3.27 22.15 7.24
N LYS A 141 -4.04 21.50 8.15
CA LYS A 141 -4.54 20.16 7.89
C LYS A 141 -5.49 20.16 6.68
N PRO A 142 -5.48 19.11 5.83
CA PRO A 142 -6.49 18.91 4.80
C PRO A 142 -7.90 18.88 5.41
N HIS A 143 -8.89 19.27 4.63
CA HIS A 143 -10.27 19.41 5.12
C HIS A 143 -10.80 18.12 5.78
N HIS A 144 -10.55 16.97 5.16
CA HIS A 144 -10.98 15.66 5.67
C HIS A 144 -9.89 14.87 6.40
N TYR A 145 -8.89 15.56 6.98
CA TYR A 145 -7.74 14.91 7.63
C TYR A 145 -8.13 13.83 8.65
N ALA A 146 -9.13 14.10 9.49
CA ALA A 146 -9.55 13.19 10.55
C ALA A 146 -10.67 12.23 10.13
N SER A 147 -11.51 12.63 9.19
CA SER A 147 -12.76 11.92 8.82
C SER A 147 -12.60 11.03 7.58
N TYR A 148 -11.65 11.32 6.67
CA TYR A 148 -11.49 10.50 5.48
C TYR A 148 -11.06 9.07 5.83
N CYS A 149 -11.72 8.10 5.21
CA CYS A 149 -11.51 6.67 5.43
C CYS A 149 -11.61 5.82 4.13
N GLY A 150 -11.31 6.41 2.98
CA GLY A 150 -11.22 5.66 1.72
C GLY A 150 -12.46 5.77 0.82
N GLY A 151 -13.35 6.72 1.06
CA GLY A 151 -14.62 6.83 0.30
C GLY A 151 -14.46 7.07 -1.20
N HIS A 152 -13.31 7.61 -1.65
CA HIS A 152 -13.04 7.86 -3.06
C HIS A 152 -12.12 6.82 -3.72
N TYR A 153 -11.84 5.72 -3.01
CA TYR A 153 -11.02 4.66 -3.57
C TYR A 153 -11.74 3.91 -4.70
N ARG A 154 -11.00 3.52 -5.73
CA ARG A 154 -11.53 2.95 -7.00
C ARG A 154 -12.46 1.75 -6.86
N THR A 155 -12.32 0.95 -5.78
CA THR A 155 -13.21 -0.18 -5.53
C THR A 155 -14.69 0.22 -5.40
N HIS A 156 -14.94 1.47 -4.98
CA HIS A 156 -16.29 2.04 -4.91
C HIS A 156 -16.81 2.56 -6.25
N PHE A 157 -15.97 2.59 -7.29
CA PHE A 157 -16.26 3.19 -8.60
C PHE A 157 -15.90 2.26 -9.76
N ASN A 158 -16.17 0.96 -9.63
CA ASN A 158 -15.90 -0.05 -10.67
C ASN A 158 -14.46 0.00 -11.20
N ASN A 159 -13.48 0.23 -10.33
CA ASN A 159 -12.06 0.41 -10.64
C ASN A 159 -11.74 1.60 -11.55
N VAL A 160 -12.66 2.56 -11.71
CA VAL A 160 -12.42 3.82 -12.40
C VAL A 160 -12.00 4.89 -11.36
N SER A 161 -11.11 5.77 -11.75
CA SER A 161 -10.71 6.89 -10.90
C SER A 161 -11.88 7.82 -10.59
N TYR A 162 -12.19 8.03 -9.31
CA TYR A 162 -13.14 9.04 -8.86
C TYR A 162 -12.75 10.45 -9.39
N TYR A 163 -11.47 10.76 -9.36
CA TYR A 163 -10.94 12.07 -9.76
C TYR A 163 -11.04 12.31 -11.25
N LYS A 164 -11.07 11.28 -12.08
CA LYS A 164 -11.28 11.38 -13.53
C LYS A 164 -12.56 12.16 -13.87
N THR A 165 -13.65 11.88 -13.18
CA THR A 165 -14.92 12.56 -13.42
C THR A 165 -14.91 14.01 -12.96
N HIS A 166 -14.20 14.33 -11.87
CA HIS A 166 -14.12 15.65 -11.25
C HIS A 166 -13.16 16.61 -11.94
N TYR A 167 -12.16 16.09 -12.64
CA TYR A 167 -11.09 16.86 -13.29
C TYR A 167 -11.05 16.68 -14.81
N ARG A 168 -12.05 15.99 -15.39
CA ARG A 168 -12.07 15.61 -16.81
C ARG A 168 -11.80 16.75 -17.75
N ASP A 169 -12.30 17.95 -17.47
CA ASP A 169 -12.23 19.10 -18.34
C ASP A 169 -11.03 20.01 -18.04
N HIS A 170 -10.34 19.79 -16.91
CA HIS A 170 -9.27 20.68 -16.47
C HIS A 170 -7.88 20.21 -16.89
N TYR A 171 -7.66 18.89 -16.97
CA TYR A 171 -6.32 18.34 -17.14
C TYR A 171 -6.30 17.24 -18.18
N ARG A 172 -6.08 17.64 -19.44
CA ARG A 172 -5.77 16.71 -20.53
C ARG A 172 -4.27 16.51 -20.54
N HIS A 173 -3.82 15.44 -19.92
CA HIS A 173 -2.44 15.01 -20.05
C HIS A 173 -2.33 14.13 -21.27
N ASP A 174 -1.32 14.37 -22.07
CA ASP A 174 -1.01 13.49 -23.16
C ASP A 174 -0.73 12.10 -22.66
N VAL A 175 -0.32 11.92 -21.40
CA VAL A 175 0.07 10.59 -20.99
C VAL A 175 0.35 10.36 -19.53
N TYR A 176 -0.40 9.47 -18.97
CA TYR A 176 0.14 8.39 -18.17
C TYR A 176 0.30 7.19 -19.10
N ASP A 177 1.51 6.91 -19.54
CA ASP A 177 1.80 5.81 -20.45
C ASP A 177 1.96 4.46 -19.74
N GLY A 178 1.64 4.42 -18.45
CA GLY A 178 1.73 3.21 -17.67
C GLY A 178 3.15 2.77 -17.34
N HIS A 179 4.11 3.69 -17.20
CA HIS A 179 5.49 3.40 -16.79
C HIS A 179 5.62 2.52 -15.55
N TYR A 180 4.55 2.37 -14.79
CA TYR A 180 4.44 1.49 -13.62
C TYR A 180 3.52 0.31 -13.87
N ARG A 181 3.02 0.10 -15.08
CA ARG A 181 2.30 -1.13 -15.44
C ARG A 181 3.30 -2.28 -15.61
N ILE A 182 3.78 -2.70 -14.51
CA ILE A 182 4.76 -3.73 -14.24
C ILE A 182 4.49 -5.05 -14.96
N ARG A 183 3.23 -5.32 -15.29
CA ARG A 183 2.79 -6.55 -15.97
C ARG A 183 3.22 -6.64 -17.43
N HIS A 184 3.60 -5.52 -18.06
CA HIS A 184 3.99 -5.48 -19.47
C HIS A 184 5.50 -5.28 -19.68
N ASP A 185 6.21 -4.78 -18.69
CA ASP A 185 7.67 -4.56 -18.75
C ASP A 185 8.36 -5.09 -17.50
N ARG A 186 8.70 -6.38 -17.56
CA ARG A 186 9.39 -7.07 -16.47
C ARG A 186 10.75 -6.45 -16.15
N MET A 187 11.45 -5.91 -17.13
CA MET A 187 12.77 -5.32 -16.93
C MET A 187 12.68 -4.04 -16.10
N THR A 188 11.71 -3.19 -16.39
CA THR A 188 11.43 -1.98 -15.58
C THR A 188 11.00 -2.35 -14.17
N TYR A 189 10.17 -3.37 -14.01
CA TYR A 189 9.78 -3.92 -12.72
C TYR A 189 10.98 -4.40 -11.91
N ASP A 190 11.82 -5.22 -12.47
CA ASP A 190 12.98 -5.78 -11.80
C ASP A 190 13.99 -4.69 -11.40
N MET A 191 14.13 -3.65 -12.21
CA MET A 191 14.96 -2.49 -11.89
C MET A 191 14.39 -1.70 -10.72
N HIS A 192 13.08 -1.43 -10.71
CA HIS A 192 12.41 -0.73 -9.60
C HIS A 192 12.46 -1.54 -8.31
N ARG A 193 12.22 -2.83 -8.38
CA ARG A 193 12.30 -3.76 -7.26
C ARG A 193 13.66 -3.71 -6.57
N ARG A 194 14.76 -3.72 -7.33
CA ARG A 194 16.11 -3.56 -6.79
C ARG A 194 16.33 -2.19 -6.17
N ARG A 195 15.90 -1.16 -6.85
CA ARG A 195 16.11 0.23 -6.44
C ARG A 195 15.28 0.62 -5.22
N ASP A 196 14.02 0.15 -5.12
CA ASP A 196 13.15 0.48 -4.01
C ASP A 196 13.39 -0.42 -2.79
N PHE A 197 13.57 -1.72 -3.01
CA PHE A 197 13.54 -2.70 -1.94
C PHE A 197 14.83 -3.50 -1.80
N ASN A 198 15.84 -3.21 -2.63
CA ASN A 198 17.13 -3.91 -2.63
C ASN A 198 17.00 -5.44 -2.74
N ILE A 199 15.97 -5.91 -3.42
CA ILE A 199 15.65 -7.32 -3.55
C ILE A 199 16.27 -7.84 -4.83
N ALA A 200 17.13 -8.85 -4.73
CA ALA A 200 17.68 -9.54 -5.88
C ALA A 200 16.56 -10.21 -6.70
N VAL A 201 16.64 -10.08 -8.03
CA VAL A 201 15.72 -10.78 -8.92
C VAL A 201 15.96 -12.27 -8.76
N ARG A 202 14.98 -13.01 -8.27
CA ARG A 202 15.01 -14.46 -8.32
C ARG A 202 14.70 -14.90 -9.75
N PRO A 203 15.44 -15.89 -10.29
CA PRO A 203 14.99 -16.51 -11.53
C PRO A 203 13.56 -17.03 -11.35
N PRO A 204 12.74 -17.06 -12.42
CA PRO A 204 11.38 -17.54 -12.31
C PRO A 204 11.40 -18.94 -11.70
N GLN A 205 10.87 -19.09 -10.49
CA GLN A 205 10.64 -20.41 -9.96
C GLN A 205 9.63 -21.06 -10.90
N LYS A 206 10.03 -22.21 -11.49
CA LYS A 206 9.07 -23.09 -12.16
C LYS A 206 7.96 -23.30 -11.15
N GLU A 207 6.75 -22.88 -11.48
CA GLU A 207 5.57 -23.18 -10.67
C GLU A 207 5.57 -24.68 -10.43
N HIS A 208 5.91 -25.08 -9.21
CA HIS A 208 5.56 -26.40 -8.76
C HIS A 208 4.02 -26.37 -8.70
N HIS A 209 3.40 -26.93 -9.73
CA HIS A 209 1.99 -27.25 -9.72
C HIS A 209 1.73 -28.00 -8.42
N ARG A 210 1.17 -27.31 -7.44
CA ARG A 210 0.60 -27.98 -6.27
C ARG A 210 -0.47 -28.90 -6.84
N PRO A 211 -0.37 -30.23 -6.65
CA PRO A 211 -1.40 -31.11 -7.14
C PRO A 211 -2.75 -30.60 -6.64
N ALA A 212 -3.70 -30.42 -7.55
CA ALA A 212 -5.04 -30.02 -7.19
C ALA A 212 -5.54 -30.98 -6.11
N THR A 213 -5.87 -30.46 -4.94
CA THR A 213 -6.51 -31.25 -3.88
C THR A 213 -7.80 -31.82 -4.47
N PRO A 214 -8.00 -33.16 -4.47
CA PRO A 214 -9.21 -33.71 -5.01
C PRO A 214 -10.44 -33.09 -4.33
N PRO A 215 -11.55 -32.89 -5.04
CA PRO A 215 -12.76 -32.33 -4.46
C PRO A 215 -13.15 -33.21 -3.28
N GLN A 216 -13.23 -32.65 -2.08
CA GLN A 216 -13.78 -33.32 -0.93
C GLN A 216 -15.26 -33.60 -1.23
N THR A 217 -15.60 -34.85 -1.51
CA THR A 217 -16.98 -35.31 -1.55
C THR A 217 -17.60 -35.07 -0.17
N ARG A 218 -18.53 -34.12 -0.13
CA ARG A 218 -19.37 -33.93 1.08
C ARG A 218 -20.10 -35.21 1.38
N PRO A 219 -20.09 -35.72 2.63
CA PRO A 219 -20.92 -36.84 2.98
C PRO A 219 -22.39 -36.50 2.75
N ASN A 220 -23.11 -37.38 2.07
CA ASN A 220 -24.54 -37.25 1.84
C ASN A 220 -25.26 -37.01 3.15
N ARG A 221 -25.93 -35.88 3.26
CA ARG A 221 -26.85 -35.58 4.35
C ARG A 221 -28.04 -36.51 4.23
N PRO A 222 -28.43 -37.28 5.28
CA PRO A 222 -29.62 -38.10 5.23
C PRO A 222 -30.86 -37.24 4.94
N GLN A 223 -31.63 -37.60 3.92
CA GLN A 223 -32.94 -37.00 3.67
C GLN A 223 -33.89 -37.45 4.76
N ILE A 224 -34.34 -36.55 5.59
CA ILE A 224 -35.46 -36.80 6.53
C ILE A 224 -36.73 -36.65 5.71
N HIS A 225 -37.42 -37.75 5.44
CA HIS A 225 -38.77 -37.73 4.93
C HIS A 225 -39.72 -37.26 6.05
N PRO A 226 -40.58 -36.29 5.84
CA PRO A 226 -41.63 -35.99 6.77
C PRO A 226 -42.76 -37.03 6.56
N ASP A 227 -43.00 -37.84 7.57
CA ASP A 227 -44.16 -38.70 7.63
C ASP A 227 -45.44 -37.89 7.52
N ARG A 228 -46.29 -38.29 6.58
CA ARG A 228 -47.63 -37.73 6.36
C ARG A 228 -48.59 -38.48 7.31
N PRO A 229 -49.31 -37.85 8.21
CA PRO A 229 -50.34 -38.55 8.96
C PRO A 229 -51.52 -38.86 8.05
N SER A 230 -51.86 -40.12 7.96
CA SER A 230 -53.11 -40.64 7.45
C SER A 230 -54.18 -40.55 8.53
N GLY A 231 -55.31 -39.94 8.21
CA GLY A 231 -56.51 -39.87 9.02
C GLY A 231 -57.57 -39.04 8.30
#